data_a107c6dde8a0de08e751170d68f66eac
#
_entry.id   a107c6dde8a0de08e751170d68f66eac
#
_cell.length_a   1.000
_cell.length_b   1.000
_cell.length_c   1.000
_cell.angle_alpha   90.00
_cell.angle_beta   90.00
_cell.angle_gamma   90.00
#
_symmetry.space_group_name_H-M   'P 1'
#
loop_
_entity.id
_entity.type
_entity.pdbx_description
1 polymer ?
#
loop_
_entity_poly.entity_id
_entity_poly.type
_entity_poly.pdbx_seq_one_letter_code
_entity_poly.pdbx_strand_id
1 'polypeptide(L)'
;VLFRSYRHPEGLLNLTQFTQVALATVAFAQTARLREAGADIWPAYFAGHSLGEYNALSAFADVIPLETVLELVFHRGSTMHHLIERDAQGRSNYRMGALRPNQFGVDDAHVKEYVESVAKASGEFLEIVNYNLAGQQYAIAGTIAGLKALKADSARRVAAFGGKPAFKIGRAHV
;
A
#
# COMPACT_ATOMS: atom_id res chain seq x y z
N VAL A 1 -1.43 25.79 -4.24
CA VAL A 1 -0.32 24.82 -4.25
C VAL A 1 -0.84 23.43 -4.66
N LEU A 2 -1.90 22.91 -4.02
CA LEU A 2 -2.49 21.59 -4.35
C LEU A 2 -2.94 21.49 -5.82
N PHE A 3 -3.51 22.54 -6.39
CA PHE A 3 -4.00 22.54 -7.77
C PHE A 3 -2.85 22.46 -8.82
N ARG A 4 -1.71 23.08 -8.54
CA ARG A 4 -0.52 22.97 -9.39
C ARG A 4 0.13 21.59 -9.30
N SER A 5 0.11 20.98 -8.12
CA SER A 5 0.66 19.64 -7.88
C SER A 5 -0.16 18.55 -8.61
N TYR A 6 -1.49 18.70 -8.71
CA TYR A 6 -2.36 17.77 -9.42
C TYR A 6 -2.07 17.67 -10.93
N ARG A 7 -1.67 18.78 -11.54
CA ARG A 7 -1.35 18.88 -12.98
C ARG A 7 0.15 18.94 -13.26
N HIS A 8 0.98 18.63 -12.26
CA HIS A 8 2.43 18.66 -12.46
C HIS A 8 2.83 17.58 -13.48
N PRO A 9 3.61 17.92 -14.54
CA PRO A 9 3.96 16.98 -15.61
C PRO A 9 4.72 15.76 -15.10
N GLU A 10 5.46 15.89 -14.02
CA GLU A 10 6.20 14.78 -13.39
C GLU A 10 5.37 13.98 -12.38
N GLY A 11 4.08 14.29 -12.23
CA GLY A 11 3.16 13.55 -11.37
C GLY A 11 3.51 13.60 -9.88
N LEU A 12 3.82 14.78 -9.33
CA LEU A 12 4.21 14.97 -7.92
C LEU A 12 3.23 14.32 -6.93
N LEU A 13 1.94 14.27 -7.25
CA LEU A 13 0.96 13.58 -6.41
C LEU A 13 1.13 12.05 -6.37
N ASN A 14 1.96 11.48 -7.23
CA ASN A 14 2.31 10.07 -7.16
C ASN A 14 3.46 9.79 -6.17
N LEU A 15 4.13 10.84 -5.68
CA LEU A 15 5.13 10.71 -4.62
C LEU A 15 4.42 10.60 -3.27
N THR A 16 4.77 9.57 -2.49
CA THR A 16 4.04 9.19 -1.29
C THR A 16 3.93 10.32 -0.25
N GLN A 17 4.93 11.18 -0.11
CA GLN A 17 4.89 12.33 0.80
C GLN A 17 3.77 13.33 0.46
N PHE A 18 3.48 13.53 -0.83
CA PHE A 18 2.40 14.43 -1.26
C PHE A 18 1.06 13.71 -1.36
N THR A 19 1.06 12.46 -1.78
CA THR A 19 -0.16 11.63 -1.86
C THR A 19 -0.82 11.50 -0.50
N GLN A 20 -0.04 11.25 0.55
CA GLN A 20 -0.56 11.05 1.90
C GLN A 20 -1.22 12.33 2.43
N VAL A 21 -0.60 13.49 2.24
CA VAL A 21 -1.17 14.79 2.63
C VAL A 21 -2.46 15.07 1.86
N ALA A 22 -2.46 14.86 0.54
CA ALA A 22 -3.65 15.09 -0.29
C ALA A 22 -4.82 14.19 0.13
N LEU A 23 -4.57 12.91 0.38
CA LEU A 23 -5.59 11.95 0.81
C LEU A 23 -6.14 12.28 2.21
N ALA A 24 -5.29 12.69 3.15
CA ALA A 24 -5.74 13.11 4.49
C ALA A 24 -6.62 14.37 4.39
N THR A 25 -6.22 15.36 3.61
CA THR A 25 -7.00 16.59 3.38
C THR A 25 -8.38 16.28 2.77
N VAL A 26 -8.41 15.41 1.74
CA VAL A 26 -9.66 15.02 1.07
C VAL A 26 -10.56 14.23 2.01
N ALA A 27 -10.03 13.29 2.78
CA ALA A 27 -10.82 12.51 3.75
C ALA A 27 -11.47 13.43 4.79
N PHE A 28 -10.71 14.39 5.32
CA PHE A 28 -11.23 15.36 6.27
C PHE A 28 -12.33 16.25 5.67
N ALA A 29 -12.10 16.80 4.47
CA ALA A 29 -13.06 17.63 3.79
C ALA A 29 -14.35 16.88 3.43
N GLN A 30 -14.26 15.62 2.99
CA GLN A 30 -15.42 14.78 2.71
C GLN A 30 -16.23 14.48 3.97
N THR A 31 -15.56 14.17 5.08
CA THR A 31 -16.22 13.92 6.36
C THR A 31 -16.92 15.19 6.88
N ALA A 32 -16.28 16.37 6.79
CA ALA A 32 -16.89 17.63 7.15
C ALA A 32 -18.16 17.91 6.33
N ARG A 33 -18.10 17.71 5.01
CA ARG A 33 -19.27 17.87 4.13
C ARG A 33 -20.41 16.91 4.46
N LEU A 34 -20.11 15.66 4.83
CA LEU A 34 -21.14 14.72 5.25
C LEU A 34 -21.83 15.19 6.54
N ARG A 35 -21.07 15.68 7.51
CA ARG A 35 -21.61 16.24 8.75
C ARG A 35 -22.46 17.47 8.49
N GLU A 36 -22.02 18.41 7.65
CA GLU A 36 -22.79 19.59 7.23
C GLU A 36 -24.09 19.22 6.51
N ALA A 37 -24.10 18.12 5.76
CA ALA A 37 -25.30 17.60 5.09
C ALA A 37 -26.26 16.86 6.05
N GLY A 38 -25.97 16.86 7.36
CA GLY A 38 -26.81 16.22 8.37
C GLY A 38 -26.61 14.70 8.49
N ALA A 39 -25.55 14.14 7.88
CA ALA A 39 -25.16 12.76 8.11
C ALA A 39 -24.53 12.64 9.50
N ASP A 40 -25.31 12.19 10.48
CA ASP A 40 -24.83 11.96 11.84
C ASP A 40 -24.09 10.61 11.91
N ILE A 41 -22.79 10.67 11.64
CA ILE A 41 -21.92 9.50 11.65
C ILE A 41 -21.28 9.38 13.04
N TRP A 42 -21.86 8.55 13.89
CA TRP A 42 -21.30 8.14 15.17
C TRP A 42 -20.92 6.67 15.10
N PRO A 43 -19.76 6.32 14.47
CA PRO A 43 -19.37 4.93 14.38
C PRO A 43 -18.95 4.41 15.76
N ALA A 44 -19.34 3.17 16.06
CA ALA A 44 -18.89 2.47 17.28
C ALA A 44 -17.42 2.06 17.21
N TYR A 45 -16.89 1.93 15.99
CA TYR A 45 -15.50 1.54 15.74
C TYR A 45 -14.92 2.35 14.58
N PHE A 46 -13.63 2.63 14.67
CA PHE A 46 -12.84 3.25 13.60
C PHE A 46 -11.81 2.25 13.09
N ALA A 47 -11.64 2.16 11.80
CA ALA A 47 -10.64 1.31 11.19
C ALA A 47 -10.06 1.99 9.96
N GLY A 48 -8.76 1.77 9.74
CA GLY A 48 -8.07 2.30 8.57
C GLY A 48 -6.86 1.44 8.22
N HIS A 49 -6.63 1.26 6.93
CA HIS A 49 -5.44 0.57 6.42
C HIS A 49 -4.35 1.59 6.11
N SER A 50 -3.15 1.41 6.69
CA SER A 50 -1.99 2.28 6.47
C SER A 50 -2.31 3.75 6.76
N LEU A 51 -2.33 4.64 5.76
CA LEU A 51 -2.74 6.05 5.89
C LEU A 51 -4.17 6.20 6.45
N GLY A 52 -5.06 5.24 6.14
CA GLY A 52 -6.45 5.27 6.61
C GLY A 52 -6.58 5.26 8.12
N GLU A 53 -5.61 4.74 8.87
CA GLU A 53 -5.60 4.78 10.33
C GLU A 53 -5.47 6.23 10.84
N TYR A 54 -4.58 7.03 10.26
CA TYR A 54 -4.45 8.45 10.58
C TYR A 54 -5.71 9.23 10.24
N ASN A 55 -6.35 8.92 9.10
CA ASN A 55 -7.61 9.53 8.71
C ASN A 55 -8.74 9.15 9.68
N ALA A 56 -8.77 7.91 10.15
CA ALA A 56 -9.76 7.47 11.13
C ALA A 56 -9.61 8.23 12.45
N LEU A 57 -8.39 8.43 12.93
CA LEU A 57 -8.09 9.15 14.17
C LEU A 57 -8.37 10.65 14.07
N SER A 58 -8.22 11.26 12.90
CA SER A 58 -8.43 12.68 12.68
C SER A 58 -9.85 12.99 12.20
N ALA A 59 -10.21 12.52 11.01
CA ALA A 59 -11.45 12.93 10.35
C ALA A 59 -12.72 12.38 11.04
N PHE A 60 -12.65 11.19 11.63
CA PHE A 60 -13.80 10.52 12.24
C PHE A 60 -13.81 10.58 13.76
N ALA A 61 -12.69 10.25 14.40
CA ALA A 61 -12.59 10.17 15.86
C ALA A 61 -12.29 11.51 16.53
N ASP A 62 -11.81 12.48 15.77
CA ASP A 62 -11.40 13.82 16.27
C ASP A 62 -10.36 13.75 17.42
N VAL A 63 -9.50 12.74 17.37
CA VAL A 63 -8.45 12.53 18.39
C VAL A 63 -7.19 13.33 18.05
N ILE A 64 -6.88 13.46 16.76
CA ILE A 64 -5.70 14.18 16.28
C ILE A 64 -6.16 15.35 15.39
N PRO A 65 -5.77 16.59 15.70
CA PRO A 65 -6.07 17.76 14.87
C PRO A 65 -5.56 17.60 13.43
N LEU A 66 -6.26 18.22 12.46
CA LEU A 66 -5.92 18.13 11.04
C LEU A 66 -4.48 18.57 10.75
N GLU A 67 -4.05 19.71 11.32
CA GLU A 67 -2.68 20.22 11.11
C GLU A 67 -1.64 19.19 11.53
N THR A 68 -1.84 18.58 12.70
CA THR A 68 -0.93 17.54 13.23
C THR A 68 -0.91 16.31 12.33
N VAL A 69 -2.06 15.87 11.82
CA VAL A 69 -2.12 14.73 10.89
C VAL A 69 -1.43 15.06 9.58
N LEU A 70 -1.62 16.25 9.01
CA LEU A 70 -0.95 16.66 7.78
C LEU A 70 0.57 16.65 7.92
N GLU A 71 1.08 17.14 9.05
CA GLU A 71 2.52 17.10 9.37
C GLU A 71 3.02 15.66 9.53
N LEU A 72 2.33 14.86 10.33
CA LEU A 72 2.68 13.44 10.55
C LEU A 72 2.73 12.64 9.25
N VAL A 73 1.72 12.75 8.40
CA VAL A 73 1.66 11.97 7.16
C VAL A 73 2.64 12.48 6.10
N PHE A 74 2.99 13.77 6.13
CA PHE A 74 4.07 14.32 5.32
C PHE A 74 5.42 13.73 5.73
N HIS A 75 5.75 13.77 7.03
CA HIS A 75 6.99 13.19 7.55
C HIS A 75 7.05 11.68 7.31
N ARG A 76 5.94 10.97 7.55
CA ARG A 76 5.84 9.55 7.24
C ARG A 76 6.12 9.27 5.76
N GLY A 77 5.48 9.99 4.86
CA GLY A 77 5.69 9.84 3.42
C GLY A 77 7.11 10.20 2.98
N SER A 78 7.69 11.26 3.55
CA SER A 78 9.07 11.67 3.29
C SER A 78 10.07 10.61 3.76
N THR A 79 9.87 10.06 4.97
CA THR A 79 10.71 8.97 5.49
C THR A 79 10.65 7.75 4.60
N MET A 80 9.44 7.32 4.21
CA MET A 80 9.27 6.19 3.29
C MET A 80 9.95 6.44 1.94
N HIS A 81 9.92 7.69 1.44
CA HIS A 81 10.57 8.04 0.17
C HIS A 81 12.10 8.03 0.26
N HIS A 82 12.68 8.55 1.35
CA HIS A 82 14.13 8.72 1.49
C HIS A 82 14.85 7.45 1.96
N LEU A 83 14.18 6.53 2.66
CA LEU A 83 14.80 5.29 3.13
C LEU A 83 15.03 4.26 2.02
N ILE A 84 14.39 4.41 0.86
CA ILE A 84 14.53 3.46 -0.24
C ILE A 84 15.73 3.85 -1.10
N GLU A 85 16.61 2.88 -1.32
CA GLU A 85 17.75 3.02 -2.22
C GLU A 85 17.33 3.38 -3.65
N ARG A 86 18.06 4.33 -4.26
CA ARG A 86 17.80 4.81 -5.60
C ARG A 86 19.10 4.87 -6.40
N ASP A 87 18.99 4.63 -7.69
CA ASP A 87 20.09 4.84 -8.64
C ASP A 87 20.32 6.34 -8.92
N ALA A 88 21.36 6.64 -9.70
CA ALA A 88 21.72 8.01 -10.08
C ALA A 88 20.60 8.75 -10.87
N GLN A 89 19.62 8.01 -11.40
CA GLN A 89 18.43 8.54 -12.08
C GLN A 89 17.22 8.64 -11.16
N GLY A 90 17.38 8.41 -9.83
CA GLY A 90 16.33 8.47 -8.85
C GLY A 90 15.35 7.28 -8.89
N ARG A 91 15.68 6.19 -9.57
CA ARG A 91 14.83 5.00 -9.69
C ARG A 91 15.17 3.99 -8.61
N SER A 92 14.14 3.42 -7.97
CA SER A 92 14.30 2.34 -7.01
C SER A 92 14.16 0.97 -7.67
N ASN A 93 14.98 0.01 -7.22
CA ASN A 93 14.84 -1.41 -7.58
C ASN A 93 13.75 -2.12 -6.76
N TYR A 94 13.12 -1.44 -5.81
CA TYR A 94 12.10 -2.02 -4.94
C TYR A 94 10.70 -1.62 -5.38
N ARG A 95 9.75 -2.56 -5.22
CA ARG A 95 8.32 -2.36 -5.48
C ARG A 95 7.49 -3.17 -4.49
N MET A 96 6.19 -2.94 -4.53
CA MET A 96 5.21 -3.73 -3.80
C MET A 96 4.29 -4.45 -4.76
N GLY A 97 3.78 -5.61 -4.33
CA GLY A 97 2.77 -6.38 -5.04
C GLY A 97 1.71 -6.93 -4.09
N ALA A 98 0.60 -7.37 -4.64
CA ALA A 98 -0.47 -8.04 -3.92
C ALA A 98 -0.53 -9.51 -4.32
N LEU A 99 -0.43 -10.41 -3.33
CA LEU A 99 -0.48 -11.86 -3.48
C LEU A 99 -1.81 -12.40 -2.96
N ARG A 100 -2.42 -13.32 -3.71
CA ARG A 100 -3.63 -14.07 -3.37
C ARG A 100 -3.34 -15.56 -3.37
N PRO A 101 -2.80 -16.12 -2.29
CA PRO A 101 -2.31 -17.50 -2.26
C PRO A 101 -3.44 -18.54 -2.39
N ASN A 102 -4.66 -18.22 -1.97
CA ASN A 102 -5.84 -19.07 -2.15
C ASN A 102 -6.15 -19.40 -3.63
N GLN A 103 -5.64 -18.62 -4.58
CA GLN A 103 -5.85 -18.89 -6.01
C GLN A 103 -5.00 -20.07 -6.53
N PHE A 104 -4.06 -20.58 -5.73
CA PHE A 104 -3.26 -21.76 -6.04
C PHE A 104 -3.07 -22.71 -4.84
N GLY A 105 -4.04 -22.68 -3.92
CA GLY A 105 -4.16 -23.66 -2.85
C GLY A 105 -3.15 -23.50 -1.70
N VAL A 106 -2.52 -22.33 -1.54
CA VAL A 106 -1.67 -22.02 -0.38
C VAL A 106 -2.51 -21.29 0.66
N ASP A 107 -2.53 -21.79 1.87
CA ASP A 107 -3.25 -21.22 3.01
C ASP A 107 -2.40 -20.21 3.81
N ASP A 108 -3.01 -19.65 4.85
CA ASP A 108 -2.37 -18.66 5.72
C ASP A 108 -1.13 -19.20 6.45
N ALA A 109 -1.16 -20.46 6.87
CA ALA A 109 -0.06 -21.08 7.61
C ALA A 109 1.21 -21.27 6.73
N HIS A 110 1.04 -21.44 5.43
CA HIS A 110 2.12 -21.78 4.49
C HIS A 110 2.54 -20.62 3.57
N VAL A 111 1.82 -19.49 3.57
CA VAL A 111 2.12 -18.36 2.67
C VAL A 111 3.50 -17.76 2.90
N LYS A 112 3.94 -17.67 4.16
CA LYS A 112 5.26 -17.16 4.51
C LYS A 112 6.37 -18.06 3.94
N GLU A 113 6.28 -19.35 4.20
CA GLU A 113 7.22 -20.36 3.66
C GLU A 113 7.25 -20.32 2.12
N TYR A 114 6.09 -20.20 1.49
CA TYR A 114 5.99 -20.06 0.04
C TYR A 114 6.78 -18.85 -0.49
N VAL A 115 6.58 -17.66 0.09
CA VAL A 115 7.29 -16.43 -0.34
C VAL A 115 8.79 -16.56 -0.10
N GLU A 116 9.20 -17.09 1.06
CA GLU A 116 10.61 -17.34 1.40
C GLU A 116 11.25 -18.37 0.44
N SER A 117 10.52 -19.41 0.05
CA SER A 117 11.01 -20.40 -0.92
C SER A 117 11.30 -19.77 -2.28
N VAL A 118 10.45 -18.88 -2.76
CA VAL A 118 10.67 -18.15 -4.02
C VAL A 118 11.83 -17.16 -3.88
N ALA A 119 11.93 -16.44 -2.76
CA ALA A 119 13.06 -15.56 -2.46
C ALA A 119 14.39 -16.33 -2.52
N LYS A 120 14.46 -17.47 -1.82
CA LYS A 120 15.64 -18.34 -1.81
C LYS A 120 15.97 -18.87 -3.21
N ALA A 121 14.97 -19.35 -3.95
CA ALA A 121 15.17 -19.91 -5.29
C ALA A 121 15.63 -18.87 -6.32
N SER A 122 15.20 -17.62 -6.18
CA SER A 122 15.59 -16.51 -7.07
C SER A 122 16.86 -15.79 -6.63
N GLY A 123 17.31 -15.95 -5.39
CA GLY A 123 18.38 -15.16 -4.79
C GLY A 123 18.01 -13.68 -4.58
N GLU A 124 16.73 -13.35 -4.59
CA GLU A 124 16.22 -11.99 -4.56
C GLU A 124 15.48 -11.69 -3.25
N PHE A 125 15.43 -10.40 -2.87
CA PHE A 125 14.66 -9.97 -1.70
C PHE A 125 13.16 -10.02 -1.96
N LEU A 126 12.43 -10.73 -1.11
CA LEU A 126 10.97 -10.78 -1.04
C LEU A 126 10.54 -10.90 0.42
N GLU A 127 9.58 -10.10 0.85
CA GLU A 127 9.04 -10.13 2.21
C GLU A 127 7.55 -9.82 2.22
N ILE A 128 6.80 -10.52 3.10
CA ILE A 128 5.41 -10.17 3.40
C ILE A 128 5.42 -9.00 4.37
N VAL A 129 4.95 -7.85 3.94
CA VAL A 129 4.91 -6.61 4.73
C VAL A 129 3.55 -6.30 5.32
N ASN A 130 2.46 -6.88 4.78
CA ASN A 130 1.11 -6.76 5.33
C ASN A 130 0.32 -8.06 5.14
N TYR A 131 -0.33 -8.50 6.21
CA TYR A 131 -1.30 -9.59 6.24
C TYR A 131 -2.70 -8.98 6.21
N ASN A 132 -3.16 -8.59 5.00
CA ASN A 132 -4.40 -7.82 4.85
C ASN A 132 -5.66 -8.65 5.11
N LEU A 133 -5.66 -9.89 4.65
CA LEU A 133 -6.77 -10.83 4.86
C LEU A 133 -6.20 -12.25 4.87
N ALA A 134 -6.29 -12.92 6.01
CA ALA A 134 -5.73 -14.24 6.23
C ALA A 134 -6.13 -15.23 5.12
N GLY A 135 -5.16 -15.92 4.56
CA GLY A 135 -5.32 -16.86 3.46
C GLY A 135 -5.71 -16.26 2.10
N GLN A 136 -6.04 -14.97 2.03
CA GLN A 136 -6.62 -14.39 0.82
C GLN A 136 -5.82 -13.24 0.21
N GLN A 137 -5.21 -12.34 1.02
CA GLN A 137 -4.51 -11.19 0.48
C GLN A 137 -3.35 -10.73 1.36
N TYR A 138 -2.17 -10.65 0.75
CA TYR A 138 -0.92 -10.23 1.37
C TYR A 138 -0.24 -9.18 0.52
N ALA A 139 0.37 -8.17 1.16
CA ALA A 139 1.25 -7.24 0.49
C ALA A 139 2.70 -7.77 0.56
N ILE A 140 3.36 -7.80 -0.57
CA ILE A 140 4.73 -8.27 -0.71
C ILE A 140 5.62 -7.10 -1.13
N ALA A 141 6.67 -6.82 -0.37
CA ALA A 141 7.75 -5.94 -0.79
C ALA A 141 8.89 -6.79 -1.39
N GLY A 142 9.59 -6.24 -2.35
CA GLY A 142 10.72 -6.95 -2.94
C GLY A 142 11.41 -6.19 -4.05
N THR A 143 12.55 -6.73 -4.50
CA THR A 143 13.20 -6.28 -5.72
C THR A 143 12.29 -6.52 -6.93
N ILE A 144 12.46 -5.72 -7.98
CA ILE A 144 11.70 -5.91 -9.23
C ILE A 144 11.91 -7.33 -9.78
N ALA A 145 13.12 -7.88 -9.69
CA ALA A 145 13.43 -9.23 -10.13
C ALA A 145 12.74 -10.28 -9.25
N GLY A 146 12.77 -10.13 -7.93
CA GLY A 146 12.08 -11.02 -6.99
C GLY A 146 10.56 -11.03 -7.19
N LEU A 147 9.95 -9.84 -7.35
CA LEU A 147 8.51 -9.74 -7.62
C LEU A 147 8.12 -10.36 -8.98
N LYS A 148 8.99 -10.27 -9.99
CA LYS A 148 8.80 -10.97 -11.28
C LYS A 148 8.90 -12.48 -11.11
N ALA A 149 9.87 -12.97 -10.31
CA ALA A 149 10.00 -14.40 -10.00
C ALA A 149 8.74 -14.93 -9.28
N LEU A 150 8.27 -14.21 -8.25
CA LEU A 150 7.04 -14.54 -7.54
C LEU A 150 5.81 -14.54 -8.45
N LYS A 151 5.72 -13.57 -9.36
CA LYS A 151 4.65 -13.52 -10.37
C LYS A 151 4.68 -14.74 -11.29
N ALA A 152 5.85 -15.11 -11.77
CA ALA A 152 6.02 -16.27 -12.66
C ALA A 152 5.70 -17.59 -11.95
N ASP A 153 6.17 -17.76 -10.71
CA ASP A 153 5.90 -18.97 -9.94
C ASP A 153 4.41 -19.09 -9.59
N SER A 154 3.79 -18.02 -9.06
CA SER A 154 2.36 -18.03 -8.75
C SER A 154 1.50 -18.28 -9.98
N ALA A 155 1.86 -17.74 -11.16
CA ALA A 155 1.15 -17.99 -12.40
C ALA A 155 1.21 -19.48 -12.84
N ARG A 156 2.35 -20.14 -12.69
CA ARG A 156 2.48 -21.60 -12.96
C ARG A 156 1.59 -22.41 -12.03
N ARG A 157 1.58 -22.07 -10.72
CA ARG A 157 0.74 -22.77 -9.72
C ARG A 157 -0.75 -22.53 -10.00
N VAL A 158 -1.14 -21.31 -10.33
CA VAL A 158 -2.52 -20.99 -10.75
C VAL A 158 -2.94 -21.81 -11.96
N ALA A 159 -2.09 -21.93 -12.98
CA ALA A 159 -2.39 -22.72 -14.18
C ALA A 159 -2.61 -24.20 -13.85
N ALA A 160 -1.86 -24.76 -12.90
CA ALA A 160 -2.04 -26.14 -12.45
C ALA A 160 -3.28 -26.32 -11.55
N PHE A 161 -3.63 -25.33 -10.76
CA PHE A 161 -4.75 -25.35 -9.80
C PHE A 161 -6.10 -24.99 -10.41
N GLY A 162 -6.11 -24.18 -11.49
CA GLY A 162 -7.33 -23.69 -12.16
C GLY A 162 -7.91 -22.40 -11.53
N GLY A 163 -7.10 -21.66 -10.78
CA GLY A 163 -7.51 -20.41 -10.14
C GLY A 163 -7.44 -19.18 -11.03
N LYS A 164 -7.72 -18.01 -10.43
CA LYS A 164 -7.59 -16.70 -11.07
C LYS A 164 -6.16 -16.15 -10.89
N PRO A 165 -5.73 -15.13 -11.66
CA PRO A 165 -4.42 -14.50 -11.48
C PRO A 165 -4.18 -14.12 -10.01
N ALA A 166 -3.11 -14.66 -9.43
CA ALA A 166 -2.84 -14.61 -7.99
C ALA A 166 -1.94 -13.45 -7.58
N PHE A 167 -1.20 -12.82 -8.51
CA PHE A 167 -0.22 -11.80 -8.17
C PHE A 167 -0.24 -10.60 -9.11
N LYS A 168 -0.23 -9.41 -8.51
CA LYS A 168 -0.17 -8.14 -9.23
C LYS A 168 0.90 -7.24 -8.61
N ILE A 169 1.86 -6.83 -9.42
CA ILE A 169 2.85 -5.81 -9.02
C ILE A 169 2.19 -4.43 -9.11
N GLY A 170 2.29 -3.66 -8.04
CA GLY A 170 1.80 -2.29 -7.98
C GLY A 170 2.55 -1.37 -8.95
N ARG A 171 1.88 -0.32 -9.42
CA ARG A 171 2.49 0.74 -10.23
C ARG A 171 3.00 1.90 -9.37
N ALA A 172 2.73 1.89 -8.06
CA ALA A 172 3.14 2.96 -7.17
C ALA A 172 4.67 3.08 -7.18
N HIS A 173 5.15 4.27 -7.44
CA HIS A 173 6.53 4.64 -7.20
C HIS A 173 6.67 4.84 -5.68
N VAL A 174 7.41 3.98 -5.05
CA VAL A 174 7.81 4.17 -3.66
C VAL A 174 8.99 5.11 -3.64
#